data_ab3cf7f37659374a9736250f3d6f7fcf
#
_entry.id   ab3cf7f37659374a9736250f3d6f7fcf
#
_cell.length_a   1.000
_cell.length_b   1.000
_cell.length_c   1.000
_cell.angle_alpha   90.00
_cell.angle_beta   90.00
_cell.angle_gamma   90.00
#
_symmetry.space_group_name_H-M   'P 1'
#
loop_
_entity.id
_entity.type
_entity.pdbx_description
1 polymer ?
#
loop_
_entity_poly.entity_id
_entity_poly.type
_entity_poly.pdbx_seq_one_letter_code
_entity_poly.pdbx_strand_id
1 'polypeptide(L)'
;MTVSRRDFITTAVAGSIAVGLGQKAEAQKNDAKPDAQSGAVGAGGKRPIMISAFNGYAYIEDAYQFLKGGGDTLDAALRVVKGPEDDPNDTSVGLGGLPNEEGVVELDACCMHGPTRCAGSVGGVRNIKNVSLVSKAVMDHTGHLMLVGEGAERFAVAQGFPRENLLTDNTRKIWLLYKETHSDWWGPGLSDPNWKKRLQRSLQSQAEDWKLRMEHMEDVAEEVGIPQKERMVAIRKVLFPPTGTIHCSALNEKGEMSGCTTTSGLGWKIPGRVGDSAIIGAGCYTDQEVGSAGATGSGEENIKVAGAHTIVENMRHGMSPLDAGMDALKRIVRNYNGDMERLNFVDMTYYILRKDGAYAGVSLWENSEVGKPHRIVVHDGVRRTEKTVSLLKGVSQEWPIERTITK
;
A
#
# COMPACT_ATOMS: atom_id res chain seq x y z
N MET A 1 23.22 -23.01 -15.69
CA MET A 1 23.52 -21.57 -15.76
C MET A 1 22.39 -20.85 -15.00
N THR A 2 22.69 -20.33 -13.86
CA THR A 2 21.70 -19.59 -13.04
C THR A 2 21.49 -18.23 -13.67
N VAL A 3 20.34 -18.02 -14.29
CA VAL A 3 19.92 -16.71 -14.81
C VAL A 3 19.61 -15.83 -13.62
N SER A 4 20.29 -14.70 -13.49
CA SER A 4 20.07 -13.78 -12.37
C SER A 4 18.73 -13.05 -12.51
N ARG A 5 18.16 -12.54 -11.39
CA ARG A 5 16.94 -11.70 -11.40
C ARG A 5 17.05 -10.51 -12.37
N ARG A 6 18.24 -9.99 -12.59
CA ARG A 6 18.49 -8.91 -13.57
C ARG A 6 18.25 -9.36 -14.99
N ASP A 7 18.68 -10.59 -15.33
CA ASP A 7 18.53 -11.14 -16.69
C ASP A 7 17.06 -11.46 -17.00
N PHE A 8 16.29 -11.86 -15.98
CA PHE A 8 14.85 -12.10 -16.11
C PHE A 8 14.06 -10.82 -16.45
N ILE A 9 14.40 -9.71 -15.81
CA ILE A 9 13.75 -8.41 -16.09
C ILE A 9 14.11 -7.92 -17.49
N THR A 10 15.36 -8.11 -17.93
CA THR A 10 15.83 -7.68 -19.25
C THR A 10 15.25 -8.52 -20.39
N THR A 11 15.05 -9.83 -20.17
CA THR A 11 14.52 -10.74 -21.20
C THR A 11 13.01 -10.61 -21.37
N ALA A 12 12.27 -10.33 -20.29
CA ALA A 12 10.81 -10.07 -20.36
C ALA A 12 10.46 -8.79 -21.15
N VAL A 13 11.39 -7.82 -21.16
CA VAL A 13 11.22 -6.55 -21.90
C VAL A 13 11.55 -6.71 -23.40
N ALA A 14 12.46 -7.62 -23.79
CA ALA A 14 12.86 -7.78 -25.18
C ALA A 14 11.81 -8.49 -26.08
N GLY A 15 10.88 -9.25 -25.50
CA GLY A 15 9.83 -9.97 -26.25
C GLY A 15 8.62 -9.12 -26.67
N SER A 16 8.46 -7.90 -26.14
CA SER A 16 7.27 -7.06 -26.36
C SER A 16 7.43 -5.98 -27.46
N ILE A 17 8.54 -5.92 -28.18
CA ILE A 17 8.86 -4.79 -29.09
C ILE A 17 8.48 -5.08 -30.56
N ALA A 18 7.54 -5.91 -30.85
CA ALA A 18 7.17 -6.17 -32.24
C ALA A 18 5.69 -5.97 -32.58
N VAL A 19 4.96 -5.01 -32.03
CA VAL A 19 3.78 -4.43 -32.73
C VAL A 19 3.38 -3.11 -32.03
N GLY A 20 3.59 -1.97 -32.66
CA GLY A 20 3.00 -0.70 -32.20
C GLY A 20 3.83 0.56 -32.50
N LEU A 21 4.40 0.67 -33.68
CA LEU A 21 4.87 1.98 -34.20
C LEU A 21 3.68 2.88 -34.47
N GLY A 22 3.60 4.00 -33.75
CA GLY A 22 2.85 5.13 -34.22
C GLY A 22 2.03 5.88 -33.20
N GLN A 23 2.68 6.53 -32.25
CA GLN A 23 2.27 7.88 -31.82
C GLN A 23 3.37 8.48 -30.95
N LYS A 24 4.13 9.43 -31.51
CA LYS A 24 4.98 10.33 -30.72
C LYS A 24 4.06 11.16 -29.83
N ALA A 25 4.18 10.96 -28.52
CA ALA A 25 3.62 11.89 -27.55
C ALA A 25 4.52 13.14 -27.57
N GLU A 26 4.10 14.17 -28.27
CA GLU A 26 4.64 15.51 -28.09
C GLU A 26 4.30 15.99 -26.68
N ALA A 27 5.33 16.35 -25.92
CA ALA A 27 5.18 17.07 -24.67
C ALA A 27 4.63 18.47 -24.98
N GLN A 28 3.30 18.58 -25.05
CA GLN A 28 2.64 19.87 -25.10
C GLN A 28 2.88 20.59 -23.77
N LYS A 29 3.57 21.72 -23.83
CA LYS A 29 3.48 22.78 -22.83
C LYS A 29 2.04 23.29 -22.84
N ASN A 30 1.21 22.75 -21.98
CA ASN A 30 -0.11 23.32 -21.74
C ASN A 30 -0.09 24.10 -20.44
N ASP A 31 0.05 25.43 -20.56
CA ASP A 31 -0.39 26.42 -19.57
C ASP A 31 -1.95 26.51 -19.55
N ALA A 32 -2.64 25.40 -19.64
CA ALA A 32 -4.08 25.35 -19.46
C ALA A 32 -4.36 25.19 -17.96
N LYS A 33 -5.08 26.18 -17.39
CA LYS A 33 -5.74 25.99 -16.08
C LYS A 33 -6.48 24.65 -16.13
N PRO A 34 -6.31 23.78 -15.13
CA PRO A 34 -7.03 22.52 -15.13
C PRO A 34 -8.53 22.83 -15.08
N ASP A 35 -9.27 22.31 -16.05
CA ASP A 35 -10.73 22.23 -16.00
C ASP A 35 -11.12 21.65 -14.64
N ALA A 36 -12.20 22.16 -14.05
CA ALA A 36 -12.71 21.75 -12.74
C ALA A 36 -12.99 20.23 -12.74
N GLN A 37 -11.96 19.43 -12.52
CA GLN A 37 -12.07 17.99 -12.34
C GLN A 37 -12.73 17.76 -10.98
N SER A 38 -13.90 17.14 -10.98
CA SER A 38 -14.60 16.63 -9.80
C SER A 38 -13.80 15.50 -9.16
N GLY A 39 -12.75 15.84 -8.40
CA GLY A 39 -11.89 14.92 -7.67
C GLY A 39 -11.92 15.20 -6.16
N ALA A 40 -11.22 14.39 -5.38
CA ALA A 40 -11.12 14.48 -3.92
C ALA A 40 -10.39 15.77 -3.48
N VAL A 41 -11.10 16.89 -3.50
CA VAL A 41 -10.62 18.21 -3.06
C VAL A 41 -11.70 18.93 -2.26
N GLY A 42 -11.40 19.27 -1.00
CA GLY A 42 -12.28 20.03 -0.12
C GLY A 42 -11.72 21.40 0.20
N ALA A 43 -12.57 22.43 0.10
CA ALA A 43 -12.18 23.83 0.29
C ALA A 43 -11.85 24.22 1.75
N GLY A 44 -12.17 23.36 2.72
CA GLY A 44 -11.98 23.64 4.15
C GLY A 44 -13.22 24.19 4.86
N GLY A 45 -13.08 24.51 6.15
CA GLY A 45 -14.11 25.11 6.98
C GLY A 45 -15.00 24.11 7.73
N LYS A 46 -14.94 22.81 7.41
CA LYS A 46 -15.68 21.78 8.13
C LYS A 46 -14.81 21.11 9.19
N ARG A 47 -15.37 20.98 10.40
CA ARG A 47 -14.80 20.26 11.54
C ARG A 47 -15.94 19.61 12.32
N PRO A 48 -15.74 18.43 12.94
CA PRO A 48 -14.57 17.59 12.76
C PRO A 48 -14.54 16.99 11.36
N ILE A 49 -13.36 16.56 10.91
CA ILE A 49 -13.19 15.87 9.63
C ILE A 49 -12.14 14.75 9.76
N MET A 50 -12.39 13.65 9.11
CA MET A 50 -11.46 12.53 8.96
C MET A 50 -11.28 12.17 7.50
N ILE A 51 -10.05 11.83 7.11
CA ILE A 51 -9.74 11.27 5.79
C ILE A 51 -8.98 9.96 5.96
N SER A 52 -9.22 9.01 5.06
CA SER A 52 -8.57 7.69 5.13
C SER A 52 -8.39 7.07 3.75
N ALA A 53 -7.53 6.06 3.67
CA ALA A 53 -7.49 5.14 2.55
C ALA A 53 -8.82 4.39 2.40
N PHE A 54 -9.05 3.82 1.20
CA PHE A 54 -10.35 3.22 0.87
C PHE A 54 -10.76 2.05 1.80
N ASN A 55 -9.80 1.26 2.26
CA ASN A 55 -10.06 0.14 3.19
C ASN A 55 -10.49 0.60 4.60
N GLY A 56 -10.39 1.90 4.91
CA GLY A 56 -10.96 2.49 6.14
C GLY A 56 -12.47 2.78 6.07
N TYR A 57 -13.13 2.61 4.91
CA TYR A 57 -14.52 3.00 4.72
C TYR A 57 -15.49 2.38 5.73
N ALA A 58 -15.35 1.11 6.04
CA ALA A 58 -16.24 0.41 6.97
C ALA A 58 -16.09 0.91 8.43
N TYR A 59 -14.93 1.44 8.78
CA TYR A 59 -14.54 1.71 10.17
C TYR A 59 -14.57 3.20 10.54
N ILE A 60 -14.63 4.10 9.55
CA ILE A 60 -14.51 5.55 9.79
C ILE A 60 -15.75 6.16 10.47
N GLU A 61 -16.93 5.53 10.35
CA GLU A 61 -18.16 6.06 10.95
C GLU A 61 -18.07 6.11 12.48
N ASP A 62 -17.78 4.98 13.11
CA ASP A 62 -17.68 4.89 14.57
C ASP A 62 -16.54 5.76 15.11
N ALA A 63 -15.42 5.81 14.39
CA ALA A 63 -14.29 6.67 14.71
C ALA A 63 -14.66 8.16 14.64
N TYR A 64 -15.45 8.54 13.63
CA TYR A 64 -15.95 9.92 13.50
C TYR A 64 -16.91 10.30 14.63
N GLN A 65 -17.82 9.40 15.02
CA GLN A 65 -18.73 9.67 16.15
C GLN A 65 -17.94 9.81 17.46
N PHE A 66 -16.90 9.00 17.67
CA PHE A 66 -15.99 9.15 18.80
C PHE A 66 -15.28 10.51 18.78
N LEU A 67 -14.73 10.91 17.63
CA LEU A 67 -14.07 12.21 17.46
C LEU A 67 -15.03 13.39 17.71
N LYS A 68 -16.24 13.32 17.15
CA LYS A 68 -17.31 14.32 17.31
C LYS A 68 -17.76 14.43 18.76
N GLY A 69 -17.73 13.34 19.52
CA GLY A 69 -18.02 13.30 20.94
C GLY A 69 -16.91 13.88 21.85
N GLY A 70 -15.84 14.44 21.25
CA GLY A 70 -14.71 15.04 21.98
C GLY A 70 -13.56 14.05 22.25
N GLY A 71 -13.57 12.89 21.60
CA GLY A 71 -12.48 11.92 21.67
C GLY A 71 -11.17 12.45 21.08
N ASP A 72 -10.06 11.84 21.50
CA ASP A 72 -8.72 12.18 21.02
C ASP A 72 -8.55 11.90 19.51
N THR A 73 -7.79 12.76 18.81
CA THR A 73 -7.62 12.68 17.36
C THR A 73 -6.80 11.48 16.93
N LEU A 74 -5.76 11.10 17.69
CA LEU A 74 -4.97 9.92 17.39
C LEU A 74 -5.76 8.64 17.65
N ASP A 75 -6.48 8.58 18.77
CA ASP A 75 -7.34 7.44 19.10
C ASP A 75 -8.45 7.25 18.05
N ALA A 76 -8.99 8.35 17.49
CA ALA A 76 -9.92 8.28 16.38
C ALA A 76 -9.28 7.70 15.12
N ALA A 77 -8.08 8.17 14.73
CA ALA A 77 -7.35 7.64 13.58
C ALA A 77 -6.99 6.15 13.75
N LEU A 78 -6.54 5.76 14.95
CA LEU A 78 -6.21 4.37 15.30
C LEU A 78 -7.43 3.45 15.23
N ARG A 79 -8.63 3.90 15.61
CA ARG A 79 -9.88 3.13 15.45
C ARG A 79 -10.14 2.76 13.99
N VAL A 80 -9.85 3.66 13.05
CA VAL A 80 -10.01 3.40 11.62
C VAL A 80 -9.00 2.38 11.14
N VAL A 81 -7.70 2.59 11.42
CA VAL A 81 -6.65 1.74 10.86
C VAL A 81 -6.62 0.35 11.50
N LYS A 82 -7.04 0.24 12.76
CA LYS A 82 -7.18 -1.03 13.47
C LYS A 82 -8.20 -1.97 12.81
N GLY A 83 -9.23 -1.43 12.17
CA GLY A 83 -10.25 -2.25 11.50
C GLY A 83 -9.67 -3.21 10.47
N PRO A 84 -8.96 -2.73 9.45
CA PRO A 84 -8.23 -3.60 8.51
C PRO A 84 -7.13 -4.46 9.16
N GLU A 85 -6.45 -3.98 10.22
CA GLU A 85 -5.49 -4.82 10.95
C GLU A 85 -6.14 -6.07 11.57
N ASP A 86 -7.41 -6.00 11.95
CA ASP A 86 -8.17 -7.11 12.52
C ASP A 86 -8.89 -7.97 11.46
N ASP A 87 -9.04 -7.48 10.21
CA ASP A 87 -9.78 -8.19 9.17
C ASP A 87 -8.89 -9.23 8.46
N PRO A 88 -9.13 -10.54 8.65
CA PRO A 88 -8.33 -11.60 8.01
C PRO A 88 -8.47 -11.63 6.48
N ASN A 89 -9.42 -10.88 5.90
CA ASN A 89 -9.63 -10.80 4.45
C ASN A 89 -8.85 -9.63 3.82
N ASP A 90 -8.44 -8.63 4.60
CA ASP A 90 -7.52 -7.60 4.14
C ASP A 90 -6.09 -8.15 4.11
N THR A 91 -5.62 -8.51 2.91
CA THR A 91 -4.28 -9.10 2.74
C THR A 91 -3.16 -8.06 2.69
N SER A 92 -3.44 -6.82 3.03
CA SER A 92 -2.53 -5.67 2.91
C SER A 92 -2.04 -5.11 4.26
N VAL A 93 -2.70 -5.47 5.36
CA VAL A 93 -2.38 -5.01 6.72
C VAL A 93 -2.67 -6.11 7.76
N GLY A 94 -2.00 -6.08 8.90
CA GLY A 94 -2.36 -6.84 10.10
C GLY A 94 -2.52 -8.36 9.92
N LEU A 95 -3.61 -8.88 10.46
CA LEU A 95 -3.99 -10.30 10.38
C LEU A 95 -4.31 -10.68 8.94
N GLY A 96 -3.60 -11.67 8.39
CA GLY A 96 -3.80 -12.10 7.01
C GLY A 96 -3.03 -11.26 5.98
N GLY A 97 -2.17 -10.35 6.41
CA GLY A 97 -1.25 -9.66 5.52
C GLY A 97 -0.39 -10.63 4.70
N LEU A 98 -0.09 -10.29 3.44
CA LEU A 98 0.80 -11.12 2.63
C LEU A 98 2.19 -11.21 3.28
N PRO A 99 2.75 -12.43 3.40
CA PRO A 99 4.02 -12.63 4.08
C PRO A 99 5.21 -12.21 3.20
N ASN A 100 6.39 -12.19 3.81
CA ASN A 100 7.65 -12.14 3.11
C ASN A 100 7.91 -13.45 2.32
N GLU A 101 9.01 -13.55 1.59
CA GLU A 101 9.34 -14.73 0.77
C GLU A 101 9.54 -16.02 1.58
N GLU A 102 9.74 -15.92 2.89
CA GLU A 102 9.88 -17.07 3.81
C GLU A 102 8.54 -17.48 4.47
N GLY A 103 7.45 -16.80 4.17
CA GLY A 103 6.13 -17.10 4.72
C GLY A 103 5.85 -16.43 6.07
N VAL A 104 6.62 -15.43 6.46
CA VAL A 104 6.46 -14.69 7.72
C VAL A 104 5.80 -13.34 7.43
N VAL A 105 4.69 -13.04 8.12
CA VAL A 105 4.05 -11.72 8.06
C VAL A 105 4.87 -10.75 8.92
N GLU A 106 5.33 -9.66 8.30
CA GLU A 106 6.09 -8.58 8.94
C GLU A 106 5.34 -7.26 8.72
N LEU A 107 5.07 -6.55 9.81
CA LEU A 107 4.20 -5.39 9.83
C LEU A 107 4.97 -4.11 10.20
N ASP A 108 4.54 -2.99 9.62
CA ASP A 108 5.10 -1.66 9.84
C ASP A 108 3.99 -0.68 10.22
N ALA A 109 4.25 0.26 11.12
CA ALA A 109 3.34 1.35 11.43
C ALA A 109 4.06 2.58 11.98
N CYS A 110 3.48 3.75 11.77
CA CYS A 110 3.81 4.94 12.54
C CYS A 110 2.56 5.76 12.85
N CYS A 111 2.62 6.51 13.95
CA CYS A 111 1.60 7.46 14.34
C CYS A 111 2.22 8.78 14.81
N MET A 112 1.46 9.87 14.65
CA MET A 112 1.85 11.21 15.12
C MET A 112 0.67 11.88 15.78
N HIS A 113 0.89 12.37 17.00
CA HIS A 113 -0.09 13.09 17.80
C HIS A 113 0.25 14.60 17.79
N GLY A 114 -0.49 15.37 17.01
CA GLY A 114 -0.24 16.80 16.83
C GLY A 114 -0.29 17.61 18.12
N PRO A 115 -1.30 17.44 19.00
CA PRO A 115 -1.40 18.22 20.24
C PRO A 115 -0.18 18.13 21.14
N THR A 116 0.43 16.96 21.27
CA THR A 116 1.66 16.78 22.07
C THR A 116 2.93 16.87 21.25
N ARG A 117 2.82 16.89 19.90
CA ARG A 117 3.95 16.83 18.95
C ARG A 117 4.83 15.58 19.14
N CYS A 118 4.22 14.53 19.70
CA CYS A 118 4.85 13.24 19.88
C CYS A 118 4.57 12.31 18.70
N ALA A 119 5.42 11.31 18.54
CA ALA A 119 5.31 10.31 17.51
C ALA A 119 5.85 8.96 17.99
N GLY A 120 5.40 7.88 17.36
CA GLY A 120 5.90 6.54 17.59
C GLY A 120 5.86 5.72 16.31
N SER A 121 6.76 4.75 16.21
CA SER A 121 6.91 3.94 15.02
C SER A 121 7.42 2.53 15.35
N VAL A 122 7.00 1.56 14.55
CA VAL A 122 7.52 0.20 14.57
C VAL A 122 7.69 -0.34 13.16
N GLY A 123 8.71 -1.16 12.93
CA GLY A 123 8.97 -1.78 11.63
C GLY A 123 9.39 -3.23 11.73
N GLY A 124 8.97 -4.06 10.76
CA GLY A 124 9.32 -5.48 10.70
C GLY A 124 8.81 -6.29 11.90
N VAL A 125 7.67 -5.90 12.49
CA VAL A 125 7.10 -6.56 13.66
C VAL A 125 6.42 -7.86 13.25
N ARG A 126 6.70 -8.94 13.99
CA ARG A 126 6.11 -10.27 13.77
C ARG A 126 5.15 -10.60 14.89
N ASN A 127 4.20 -11.50 14.62
CA ASN A 127 3.31 -12.11 15.61
C ASN A 127 2.39 -11.14 16.39
N ILE A 128 2.35 -9.86 16.07
CA ILE A 128 1.48 -8.85 16.69
C ILE A 128 0.67 -8.17 15.59
N LYS A 129 -0.64 -8.34 15.58
CA LYS A 129 -1.49 -7.83 14.47
C LYS A 129 -1.72 -6.31 14.50
N ASN A 130 -1.90 -5.72 15.69
CA ASN A 130 -2.24 -4.32 15.84
C ASN A 130 -0.99 -3.44 16.05
N VAL A 131 -0.12 -3.38 15.04
CA VAL A 131 1.14 -2.64 15.13
C VAL A 131 0.94 -1.12 15.15
N SER A 132 -0.19 -0.62 14.69
CA SER A 132 -0.57 0.78 14.87
C SER A 132 -0.71 1.16 16.34
N LEU A 133 -1.30 0.28 17.16
CA LEU A 133 -1.38 0.47 18.62
C LEU A 133 -0.01 0.29 19.30
N VAL A 134 0.85 -0.59 18.78
CA VAL A 134 2.24 -0.72 19.28
C VAL A 134 3.02 0.56 18.98
N SER A 135 2.86 1.19 17.81
CA SER A 135 3.49 2.48 17.51
C SER A 135 3.07 3.57 18.50
N LYS A 136 1.77 3.60 18.89
CA LYS A 136 1.30 4.49 19.95
C LYS A 136 1.92 4.15 21.30
N ALA A 137 2.04 2.87 21.66
CA ALA A 137 2.67 2.46 22.91
C ALA A 137 4.16 2.86 22.98
N VAL A 138 4.89 2.83 21.85
CA VAL A 138 6.26 3.38 21.75
C VAL A 138 6.26 4.86 22.08
N MET A 139 5.34 5.63 21.49
CA MET A 139 5.20 7.06 21.77
C MET A 139 4.86 7.37 23.23
N ASP A 140 3.94 6.59 23.83
CA ASP A 140 3.38 6.89 25.14
C ASP A 140 4.29 6.43 26.31
N HIS A 141 5.07 5.37 26.09
CA HIS A 141 5.76 4.67 27.18
C HIS A 141 7.29 4.62 27.05
N THR A 142 7.86 5.29 26.03
CA THR A 142 9.32 5.33 25.85
C THR A 142 9.82 6.72 25.48
N GLY A 143 11.13 6.94 25.62
CA GLY A 143 11.82 8.10 25.06
C GLY A 143 12.32 7.87 23.61
N HIS A 144 11.89 6.77 22.97
CA HIS A 144 12.30 6.43 21.60
C HIS A 144 11.17 6.74 20.61
N LEU A 145 11.53 6.99 19.36
CA LEU A 145 10.58 7.19 18.26
C LEU A 145 10.31 5.91 17.48
N MET A 146 11.28 4.99 17.40
CA MET A 146 11.16 3.80 16.57
C MET A 146 11.77 2.58 17.22
N LEU A 147 11.05 1.48 17.22
CA LEU A 147 11.52 0.13 17.55
C LEU A 147 11.31 -0.80 16.35
N VAL A 148 12.21 -1.77 16.12
CA VAL A 148 12.14 -2.64 14.95
C VAL A 148 12.33 -4.12 15.29
N GLY A 149 11.80 -5.00 14.44
CA GLY A 149 12.01 -6.44 14.45
C GLY A 149 11.67 -7.09 15.81
N GLU A 150 12.50 -8.02 16.24
CA GLU A 150 12.32 -8.79 17.50
C GLU A 150 12.28 -7.88 18.73
N GLY A 151 13.02 -6.75 18.72
CA GLY A 151 12.99 -5.78 19.83
C GLY A 151 11.61 -5.14 19.97
N ALA A 152 10.98 -4.77 18.85
CA ALA A 152 9.63 -4.22 18.84
C ALA A 152 8.58 -5.26 19.25
N GLU A 153 8.72 -6.52 18.83
CA GLU A 153 7.83 -7.61 19.26
C GLU A 153 7.92 -7.85 20.77
N ARG A 154 9.14 -7.93 21.32
CA ARG A 154 9.33 -8.09 22.78
C ARG A 154 8.76 -6.92 23.57
N PHE A 155 8.94 -5.70 23.10
CA PHE A 155 8.32 -4.52 23.70
C PHE A 155 6.79 -4.62 23.66
N ALA A 156 6.20 -4.97 22.52
CA ALA A 156 4.75 -5.14 22.39
C ALA A 156 4.20 -6.16 23.40
N VAL A 157 4.84 -7.32 23.52
CA VAL A 157 4.46 -8.35 24.51
C VAL A 157 4.57 -7.82 25.95
N ALA A 158 5.62 -7.08 26.27
CA ALA A 158 5.78 -6.46 27.58
C ALA A 158 4.67 -5.41 27.88
N GLN A 159 4.13 -4.76 26.85
CA GLN A 159 2.98 -3.85 26.93
C GLN A 159 1.61 -4.57 26.94
N GLY A 160 1.59 -5.92 26.91
CA GLY A 160 0.38 -6.72 27.00
C GLY A 160 -0.25 -7.09 25.66
N PHE A 161 0.39 -6.80 24.53
CA PHE A 161 -0.10 -7.25 23.21
C PHE A 161 0.10 -8.77 23.07
N PRO A 162 -0.93 -9.52 22.66
CA PRO A 162 -0.82 -10.97 22.50
C PRO A 162 -0.01 -11.32 21.24
N ARG A 163 0.72 -12.45 21.33
CA ARG A 163 1.28 -13.08 20.12
C ARG A 163 0.21 -13.89 19.41
N GLU A 164 0.10 -13.69 18.11
CA GLU A 164 -0.85 -14.38 17.24
C GLU A 164 -0.16 -14.85 15.95
N ASN A 165 -0.62 -15.95 15.36
CA ASN A 165 -0.19 -16.33 14.02
C ASN A 165 -0.93 -15.45 13.02
N LEU A 166 -0.18 -14.58 12.33
CA LEU A 166 -0.75 -13.63 11.38
C LEU A 166 -0.97 -14.23 9.99
N LEU A 167 -0.34 -15.39 9.68
CA LEU A 167 -0.52 -16.08 8.41
C LEU A 167 -1.82 -16.91 8.45
N THR A 168 -2.90 -16.37 7.88
CA THR A 168 -4.18 -17.06 7.78
C THR A 168 -4.11 -18.23 6.79
N ASP A 169 -5.09 -19.14 6.82
CA ASP A 169 -5.16 -20.25 5.86
C ASP A 169 -5.19 -19.75 4.41
N ASN A 170 -5.91 -18.67 4.15
CA ASN A 170 -5.99 -18.06 2.82
C ASN A 170 -4.61 -17.56 2.35
N THR A 171 -3.92 -16.73 3.16
CA THR A 171 -2.62 -16.18 2.76
C THR A 171 -1.51 -17.22 2.78
N ARG A 172 -1.64 -18.26 3.61
CA ARG A 172 -0.75 -19.44 3.56
C ARG A 172 -0.86 -20.18 2.22
N LYS A 173 -2.06 -20.41 1.70
CA LYS A 173 -2.27 -21.04 0.39
C LYS A 173 -1.72 -20.18 -0.75
N ILE A 174 -1.90 -18.87 -0.68
CA ILE A 174 -1.33 -17.93 -1.68
C ILE A 174 0.21 -17.96 -1.61
N TRP A 175 0.79 -18.04 -0.40
CA TRP A 175 2.23 -18.18 -0.23
C TRP A 175 2.75 -19.54 -0.77
N LEU A 176 2.02 -20.64 -0.55
CA LEU A 176 2.39 -21.94 -1.14
C LEU A 176 2.37 -21.88 -2.67
N LEU A 177 1.34 -21.27 -3.25
CA LEU A 177 1.29 -21.02 -4.70
C LEU A 177 2.54 -20.23 -5.18
N TYR A 178 2.93 -19.16 -4.45
CA TYR A 178 4.16 -18.43 -4.75
C TYR A 178 5.40 -19.34 -4.66
N LYS A 179 5.55 -20.12 -3.59
CA LYS A 179 6.72 -20.97 -3.38
C LYS A 179 6.86 -22.04 -4.48
N GLU A 180 5.79 -22.75 -4.79
CA GLU A 180 5.82 -23.85 -5.77
C GLU A 180 6.04 -23.35 -7.20
N THR A 181 5.65 -22.10 -7.51
CA THR A 181 5.80 -21.53 -8.85
C THR A 181 7.06 -20.69 -9.03
N HIS A 182 7.81 -20.40 -7.94
CA HIS A 182 8.99 -19.52 -7.95
C HIS A 182 10.23 -20.12 -7.29
N SER A 183 10.22 -21.42 -6.98
CA SER A 183 11.34 -22.10 -6.31
C SER A 183 11.63 -23.44 -6.94
N ASP A 184 12.91 -23.73 -7.16
CA ASP A 184 13.37 -25.02 -7.69
C ASP A 184 13.31 -26.15 -6.64
N TRP A 185 13.11 -25.82 -5.37
CA TRP A 185 13.10 -26.77 -4.26
C TRP A 185 11.71 -27.16 -3.76
N TRP A 186 10.68 -26.41 -4.15
CA TRP A 186 9.29 -26.67 -3.82
C TRP A 186 8.58 -27.26 -5.02
N GLY A 187 7.85 -28.33 -4.80
CA GLY A 187 7.11 -29.01 -5.86
C GLY A 187 6.85 -30.46 -5.54
N PRO A 188 6.55 -31.29 -6.53
CA PRO A 188 6.17 -32.67 -6.30
C PRO A 188 7.29 -33.46 -5.66
N GLY A 189 7.00 -34.10 -4.52
CA GLY A 189 7.90 -35.06 -3.89
C GLY A 189 8.14 -36.29 -4.78
N LEU A 190 9.26 -36.99 -4.59
CA LEU A 190 9.60 -38.19 -5.37
C LEU A 190 8.56 -39.33 -5.21
N SER A 191 7.78 -39.31 -4.15
CA SER A 191 6.69 -40.27 -3.88
C SER A 191 5.38 -39.93 -4.59
N ASP A 192 5.24 -38.72 -5.17
CA ASP A 192 4.06 -38.33 -5.93
C ASP A 192 4.02 -39.11 -7.28
N PRO A 193 3.00 -39.90 -7.57
CA PRO A 193 2.90 -40.66 -8.82
C PRO A 193 2.90 -39.74 -10.07
N ASN A 194 2.54 -38.48 -9.92
CA ASN A 194 2.47 -37.51 -11.00
C ASN A 194 3.71 -36.59 -11.08
N TRP A 195 4.75 -36.83 -10.28
CA TRP A 195 5.89 -35.92 -10.16
C TRP A 195 6.56 -35.55 -11.50
N LYS A 196 6.66 -36.49 -12.44
CA LYS A 196 7.22 -36.23 -13.78
C LYS A 196 6.40 -35.22 -14.57
N LYS A 197 5.07 -35.35 -14.53
CA LYS A 197 4.15 -34.44 -15.22
C LYS A 197 4.22 -33.03 -14.61
N ARG A 198 4.29 -32.94 -13.30
CA ARG A 198 4.41 -31.67 -12.58
C ARG A 198 5.78 -31.01 -12.85
N LEU A 199 6.86 -31.78 -12.76
CA LEU A 199 8.21 -31.29 -13.09
C LEU A 199 8.30 -30.77 -14.53
N GLN A 200 7.72 -31.50 -15.49
CA GLN A 200 7.68 -31.08 -16.88
C GLN A 200 6.92 -29.77 -17.07
N ARG A 201 5.77 -29.59 -16.37
CA ARG A 201 5.02 -28.35 -16.37
C ARG A 201 5.77 -27.21 -15.70
N SER A 202 6.46 -27.46 -14.59
CA SER A 202 7.31 -26.47 -13.92
C SER A 202 8.42 -25.98 -14.84
N LEU A 203 9.10 -26.86 -15.55
CA LEU A 203 10.11 -26.50 -16.55
C LEU A 203 9.51 -25.71 -17.73
N GLN A 204 8.30 -26.06 -18.17
CA GLN A 204 7.57 -25.34 -19.22
C GLN A 204 7.06 -23.95 -18.74
N SER A 205 6.75 -23.80 -17.45
CA SER A 205 6.32 -22.52 -16.87
C SER A 205 7.43 -21.49 -16.77
N GLN A 206 8.68 -21.91 -16.84
CA GLN A 206 9.85 -21.03 -16.98
C GLN A 206 10.06 -20.57 -18.44
N ALA A 207 9.32 -21.15 -19.39
CA ALA A 207 9.31 -20.68 -20.76
C ALA A 207 8.57 -19.33 -20.90
N GLU A 208 8.90 -18.59 -21.95
CA GLU A 208 8.30 -17.26 -22.25
C GLU A 208 6.79 -17.32 -22.58
N ASP A 209 6.19 -18.51 -22.65
CA ASP A 209 4.78 -18.71 -22.97
C ASP A 209 3.87 -18.50 -21.75
N TRP A 210 3.22 -17.35 -21.70
CA TRP A 210 2.28 -16.96 -20.67
C TRP A 210 1.12 -17.96 -20.49
N LYS A 211 0.65 -18.60 -21.55
CA LYS A 211 -0.44 -19.56 -21.48
C LYS A 211 -0.04 -20.78 -20.66
N LEU A 212 1.11 -21.37 -20.97
CA LEU A 212 1.65 -22.51 -20.22
C LEU A 212 1.92 -22.15 -18.75
N ARG A 213 2.43 -20.95 -18.50
CA ARG A 213 2.68 -20.46 -17.15
C ARG A 213 1.37 -20.32 -16.35
N MET A 214 0.32 -19.77 -16.97
CA MET A 214 -0.99 -19.63 -16.33
C MET A 214 -1.64 -20.98 -16.04
N GLU A 215 -1.60 -21.92 -16.99
CA GLU A 215 -2.12 -23.28 -16.80
C GLU A 215 -1.42 -23.96 -15.62
N HIS A 216 -0.09 -23.82 -15.51
CA HIS A 216 0.66 -24.35 -14.37
C HIS A 216 0.24 -23.69 -13.04
N MET A 217 0.10 -22.35 -13.00
CA MET A 217 -0.30 -21.66 -11.78
C MET A 217 -1.74 -22.03 -11.35
N GLU A 218 -2.62 -22.26 -12.30
CA GLU A 218 -4.00 -22.75 -12.03
C GLU A 218 -3.98 -24.16 -11.41
N ASP A 219 -3.16 -25.07 -11.98
CA ASP A 219 -3.00 -26.43 -11.45
C ASP A 219 -2.45 -26.41 -10.00
N VAL A 220 -1.40 -25.61 -9.75
CA VAL A 220 -0.83 -25.48 -8.40
C VAL A 220 -1.84 -24.84 -7.45
N ALA A 221 -2.59 -23.82 -7.89
CA ALA A 221 -3.61 -23.19 -7.07
C ALA A 221 -4.71 -24.19 -6.64
N GLU A 222 -5.07 -25.14 -7.53
CA GLU A 222 -5.97 -26.25 -7.19
C GLU A 222 -5.37 -27.17 -6.13
N GLU A 223 -4.12 -27.60 -6.35
CA GLU A 223 -3.44 -28.54 -5.47
C GLU A 223 -3.22 -28.01 -4.06
N VAL A 224 -2.92 -26.72 -3.90
CA VAL A 224 -2.81 -26.08 -2.58
C VAL A 224 -4.18 -25.74 -1.97
N GLY A 225 -5.28 -26.08 -2.65
CA GLY A 225 -6.65 -25.98 -2.15
C GLY A 225 -7.24 -24.56 -2.20
N ILE A 226 -6.86 -23.75 -3.20
CA ILE A 226 -7.51 -22.45 -3.45
C ILE A 226 -8.82 -22.71 -4.21
N PRO A 227 -9.99 -22.21 -3.71
CA PRO A 227 -11.26 -22.36 -4.41
C PRO A 227 -11.23 -21.77 -5.81
N GLN A 228 -11.84 -22.43 -6.79
CA GLN A 228 -11.81 -22.03 -8.21
C GLN A 228 -12.11 -20.54 -8.44
N LYS A 229 -13.14 -20.01 -7.77
CA LYS A 229 -13.53 -18.58 -7.88
C LYS A 229 -12.47 -17.60 -7.35
N GLU A 230 -11.48 -18.05 -6.59
CA GLU A 230 -10.44 -17.25 -5.95
C GLU A 230 -9.08 -17.43 -6.61
N ARG A 231 -8.89 -18.45 -7.48
CA ARG A 231 -7.59 -18.82 -8.09
C ARG A 231 -6.98 -17.65 -8.86
N MET A 232 -7.74 -16.99 -9.74
CA MET A 232 -7.23 -15.84 -10.51
C MET A 232 -6.78 -14.68 -9.63
N VAL A 233 -7.51 -14.42 -8.54
CA VAL A 233 -7.12 -13.37 -7.56
C VAL A 233 -5.83 -13.76 -6.84
N ALA A 234 -5.68 -15.04 -6.48
CA ALA A 234 -4.48 -15.57 -5.83
C ALA A 234 -3.28 -15.52 -6.77
N ILE A 235 -3.41 -16.00 -8.01
CA ILE A 235 -2.38 -15.95 -9.05
C ILE A 235 -1.92 -14.52 -9.28
N ARG A 236 -2.87 -13.59 -9.36
CA ARG A 236 -2.56 -12.18 -9.50
C ARG A 236 -1.73 -11.64 -8.32
N LYS A 237 -2.10 -11.97 -7.08
CA LYS A 237 -1.33 -11.59 -5.89
C LYS A 237 0.09 -12.18 -5.87
N VAL A 238 0.29 -13.34 -6.49
CA VAL A 238 1.62 -13.95 -6.64
C VAL A 238 2.46 -13.20 -7.66
N LEU A 239 1.90 -12.90 -8.83
CA LEU A 239 2.63 -12.25 -9.93
C LEU A 239 2.79 -10.74 -9.71
N PHE A 240 1.79 -10.09 -9.13
CA PHE A 240 1.72 -8.65 -8.86
C PHE A 240 1.22 -8.42 -7.43
N PRO A 241 2.09 -8.60 -6.43
CA PRO A 241 1.69 -8.41 -5.04
C PRO A 241 1.18 -6.99 -4.82
N PRO A 242 -0.03 -6.83 -4.25
CA PRO A 242 -0.58 -5.52 -3.98
C PRO A 242 0.30 -4.73 -3.02
N THR A 243 0.44 -3.45 -3.26
CA THR A 243 1.03 -2.49 -2.32
C THR A 243 -0.09 -1.99 -1.39
N GLY A 244 -0.47 -2.82 -0.42
CA GLY A 244 -1.57 -2.47 0.47
C GLY A 244 -1.08 -1.76 1.74
N THR A 245 -1.81 -0.73 2.14
CA THR A 245 -1.53 0.09 3.32
C THR A 245 -2.82 0.78 3.71
N ILE A 246 -2.97 1.20 4.95
CA ILE A 246 -3.99 2.15 5.36
C ILE A 246 -3.36 3.36 6.02
N HIS A 247 -3.85 4.54 5.66
CA HIS A 247 -3.61 5.80 6.36
C HIS A 247 -4.93 6.39 6.84
N CYS A 248 -4.91 7.04 8.01
CA CYS A 248 -5.99 7.89 8.49
C CYS A 248 -5.44 9.15 9.15
N SER A 249 -6.01 10.31 8.78
CA SER A 249 -5.81 11.59 9.48
C SER A 249 -7.16 12.06 10.07
N ALA A 250 -7.11 12.61 11.28
CA ALA A 250 -8.26 13.16 11.98
C ALA A 250 -8.00 14.61 12.42
N LEU A 251 -9.01 15.47 12.31
CA LEU A 251 -9.02 16.87 12.76
C LEU A 251 -10.31 17.10 13.54
N ASN A 252 -10.22 17.50 14.81
CA ASN A 252 -11.38 17.76 15.67
C ASN A 252 -11.87 19.21 15.61
N GLU A 253 -12.95 19.51 16.34
CA GLU A 253 -13.56 20.85 16.45
C GLU A 253 -12.58 21.90 17.01
N LYS A 254 -11.64 21.50 17.88
CA LYS A 254 -10.65 22.39 18.48
C LYS A 254 -9.50 22.71 17.52
N GLY A 255 -9.44 22.06 16.35
CA GLY A 255 -8.32 22.17 15.43
C GLY A 255 -7.11 21.35 15.83
N GLU A 256 -7.27 20.37 16.71
CA GLU A 256 -6.26 19.36 17.02
C GLU A 256 -6.27 18.29 15.93
N MET A 257 -5.12 17.78 15.55
CA MET A 257 -5.01 16.80 14.47
C MET A 257 -3.95 15.73 14.72
N SER A 258 -4.18 14.55 14.17
CA SER A 258 -3.27 13.40 14.28
C SER A 258 -3.35 12.54 13.04
N GLY A 259 -2.34 11.71 12.82
CA GLY A 259 -2.30 10.76 11.70
C GLY A 259 -1.65 9.44 12.09
N CYS A 260 -2.04 8.38 11.39
CA CYS A 260 -1.49 7.04 11.55
C CYS A 260 -1.48 6.30 10.22
N THR A 261 -0.41 5.52 9.98
CA THR A 261 -0.26 4.64 8.82
C THR A 261 0.20 3.27 9.28
N THR A 262 -0.37 2.20 8.71
CA THR A 262 0.00 0.81 9.01
C THR A 262 -0.11 -0.08 7.77
N THR A 263 0.73 -1.13 7.71
CA THR A 263 0.86 -2.00 6.53
C THR A 263 1.47 -3.36 6.86
N SER A 264 1.22 -4.36 6.00
CA SER A 264 2.06 -5.55 5.89
C SER A 264 3.18 -5.40 4.84
N GLY A 265 3.33 -4.22 4.24
CA GLY A 265 4.35 -3.94 3.23
C GLY A 265 4.07 -4.63 1.88
N LEU A 266 5.13 -5.04 1.21
CA LEU A 266 5.05 -5.78 -0.05
C LEU A 266 4.93 -7.28 0.21
N GLY A 267 4.07 -7.97 -0.53
CA GLY A 267 4.10 -9.43 -0.58
C GLY A 267 5.43 -9.93 -1.16
N TRP A 268 5.92 -11.05 -0.63
CA TRP A 268 7.17 -11.70 -1.08
C TRP A 268 8.42 -10.83 -0.89
N LYS A 269 8.37 -9.81 -0.04
CA LYS A 269 9.51 -8.99 0.31
C LYS A 269 10.63 -9.81 0.93
N ILE A 270 11.87 -9.34 0.83
CA ILE A 270 13.00 -9.91 1.56
C ILE A 270 12.74 -9.75 3.07
N PRO A 271 12.98 -10.79 3.90
CA PRO A 271 12.85 -10.69 5.35
C PRO A 271 13.62 -9.49 5.92
N GLY A 272 12.93 -8.70 6.77
CA GLY A 272 13.51 -7.47 7.32
C GLY A 272 13.35 -6.21 6.45
N ARG A 273 12.73 -6.29 5.25
CA ARG A 273 12.37 -5.08 4.50
C ARG A 273 11.29 -4.31 5.24
N VAL A 274 11.55 -3.06 5.51
CA VAL A 274 10.62 -2.06 6.06
C VAL A 274 10.28 -1.04 4.99
N GLY A 275 8.99 -0.73 4.82
CA GLY A 275 8.50 0.28 3.89
C GLY A 275 8.45 1.67 4.50
N ASP A 276 7.77 2.57 3.79
CA ASP A 276 7.57 3.96 4.22
C ASP A 276 6.65 4.10 5.44
N SER A 277 5.73 3.14 5.67
CA SER A 277 4.71 3.23 6.72
C SER A 277 5.28 3.29 8.14
N ALA A 278 6.51 2.79 8.37
CA ALA A 278 7.24 2.97 9.63
C ALA A 278 8.03 4.27 9.69
N ILE A 279 8.20 4.99 8.58
CA ILE A 279 9.10 6.14 8.50
C ILE A 279 8.31 7.43 8.63
N ILE A 280 8.46 8.09 9.79
CA ILE A 280 7.91 9.42 10.04
C ILE A 280 8.50 10.40 9.01
N GLY A 281 7.62 11.09 8.32
CA GLY A 281 7.98 11.96 7.20
C GLY A 281 7.82 11.33 5.81
N ALA A 282 7.77 10.01 5.71
CA ALA A 282 7.47 9.32 4.45
C ALA A 282 6.02 8.80 4.44
N GLY A 283 5.71 7.73 5.18
CA GLY A 283 4.38 7.13 5.18
C GLY A 283 3.33 7.93 5.96
N CYS A 284 3.73 8.70 6.96
CA CYS A 284 2.88 9.63 7.72
C CYS A 284 3.70 10.83 8.20
N TYR A 285 3.12 12.02 8.14
CA TYR A 285 3.64 13.20 8.81
C TYR A 285 2.50 14.11 9.23
N THR A 286 2.53 14.56 10.50
CA THR A 286 1.55 15.49 11.06
C THR A 286 2.24 16.63 11.77
N ASP A 287 1.96 17.86 11.34
CA ASP A 287 2.31 19.07 12.06
C ASP A 287 1.03 19.78 12.51
N GLN A 288 0.90 19.97 13.83
CA GLN A 288 -0.28 20.57 14.47
C GLN A 288 -0.62 21.95 13.90
N GLU A 289 0.37 22.71 13.43
CA GLU A 289 0.16 24.08 12.94
C GLU A 289 -0.16 24.15 11.44
N VAL A 290 0.03 23.02 10.70
CA VAL A 290 -0.04 23.00 9.23
C VAL A 290 -1.05 22.01 8.72
N GLY A 291 -0.84 20.72 9.01
CA GLY A 291 -1.62 19.66 8.41
C GLY A 291 -1.05 18.27 8.67
N SER A 292 -1.73 17.28 8.09
CA SER A 292 -1.34 15.86 8.12
C SER A 292 -1.37 15.31 6.71
N ALA A 293 -0.41 14.47 6.41
CA ALA A 293 -0.36 13.71 5.16
C ALA A 293 0.09 12.28 5.40
N GLY A 294 -0.42 11.37 4.59
CA GLY A 294 0.01 9.98 4.58
C GLY A 294 -0.04 9.37 3.20
N ALA A 295 0.56 8.21 3.05
CA ALA A 295 0.77 7.56 1.76
C ALA A 295 0.38 6.10 1.75
N THR A 296 -0.01 5.61 0.57
CA THR A 296 -0.09 4.19 0.23
C THR A 296 0.54 3.96 -1.13
N GLY A 297 1.17 2.79 -1.35
CA GLY A 297 1.75 2.46 -2.65
C GLY A 297 3.22 2.05 -2.55
N SER A 298 4.04 2.51 -3.50
CA SER A 298 5.46 2.15 -3.64
C SER A 298 6.31 2.85 -2.57
N GLY A 299 6.48 2.21 -1.42
CA GLY A 299 7.14 2.78 -0.24
C GLY A 299 8.54 3.32 -0.50
N GLU A 300 9.35 2.60 -1.29
CA GLU A 300 10.71 3.00 -1.64
C GLU A 300 10.74 4.36 -2.37
N GLU A 301 9.77 4.60 -3.26
CA GLU A 301 9.70 5.86 -3.99
C GLU A 301 9.25 7.02 -3.10
N ASN A 302 8.37 6.73 -2.15
CA ASN A 302 7.92 7.69 -1.16
C ASN A 302 9.05 8.07 -0.18
N ILE A 303 9.84 7.10 0.27
CA ILE A 303 11.00 7.33 1.15
C ILE A 303 12.01 8.28 0.49
N LYS A 304 12.33 8.08 -0.80
CA LYS A 304 13.30 8.92 -1.55
C LYS A 304 12.93 10.40 -1.59
N VAL A 305 11.64 10.70 -1.49
CA VAL A 305 11.13 12.08 -1.56
C VAL A 305 10.60 12.60 -0.22
N ALA A 306 10.66 11.80 0.86
CA ALA A 306 10.06 12.09 2.16
C ALA A 306 8.64 12.66 2.00
N GLY A 307 7.78 11.90 1.28
CA GLY A 307 6.59 12.45 0.63
C GLY A 307 5.60 13.12 1.57
N ALA A 308 5.27 12.50 2.70
CA ALA A 308 4.33 13.11 3.66
C ALA A 308 4.88 14.41 4.26
N HIS A 309 6.17 14.45 4.64
CA HIS A 309 6.82 15.66 5.11
C HIS A 309 6.87 16.74 4.02
N THR A 310 7.28 16.36 2.81
CA THR A 310 7.30 17.28 1.65
C THR A 310 5.94 17.95 1.43
N ILE A 311 4.85 17.19 1.51
CA ILE A 311 3.49 17.72 1.34
C ILE A 311 3.15 18.72 2.45
N VAL A 312 3.43 18.38 3.71
CA VAL A 312 3.15 19.29 4.84
C VAL A 312 3.98 20.55 4.76
N GLU A 313 5.27 20.47 4.40
CA GLU A 313 6.11 21.65 4.21
C GLU A 313 5.65 22.50 3.01
N ASN A 314 5.23 21.89 1.91
CA ASN A 314 4.63 22.64 0.80
C ASN A 314 3.36 23.40 1.25
N MET A 315 2.49 22.79 2.09
CA MET A 315 1.36 23.48 2.68
C MET A 315 1.79 24.60 3.64
N ARG A 316 2.87 24.42 4.43
CA ARG A 316 3.45 25.48 5.28
C ARG A 316 3.86 26.70 4.47
N HIS A 317 4.37 26.49 3.26
CA HIS A 317 4.76 27.54 2.31
C HIS A 317 3.59 28.06 1.46
N GLY A 318 2.33 27.75 1.81
CA GLY A 318 1.13 28.32 1.23
C GLY A 318 0.52 27.54 0.05
N MET A 319 1.05 26.39 -0.31
CA MET A 319 0.40 25.56 -1.32
C MET A 319 -0.95 25.02 -0.83
N SER A 320 -1.88 24.83 -1.75
CA SER A 320 -3.10 24.07 -1.47
C SER A 320 -2.76 22.60 -1.20
N PRO A 321 -3.63 21.83 -0.49
CA PRO A 321 -3.43 20.39 -0.34
C PRO A 321 -3.24 19.65 -1.68
N LEU A 322 -3.98 20.05 -2.72
CA LEU A 322 -3.87 19.50 -4.06
C LEU A 322 -2.48 19.78 -4.67
N ASP A 323 -2.06 21.05 -4.69
CA ASP A 323 -0.78 21.43 -5.31
C ASP A 323 0.41 20.81 -4.57
N ALA A 324 0.33 20.75 -3.23
CA ALA A 324 1.34 20.13 -2.38
C ALA A 324 1.49 18.62 -2.70
N GLY A 325 0.38 17.90 -2.84
CA GLY A 325 0.39 16.48 -3.21
C GLY A 325 0.90 16.26 -4.64
N MET A 326 0.47 17.09 -5.58
CA MET A 326 0.94 17.03 -6.98
C MET A 326 2.44 17.32 -7.10
N ASP A 327 3.01 18.21 -6.29
CA ASP A 327 4.47 18.44 -6.27
C ASP A 327 5.22 17.20 -5.78
N ALA A 328 4.74 16.54 -4.72
CA ALA A 328 5.34 15.31 -4.23
C ALA A 328 5.34 14.20 -5.29
N LEU A 329 4.22 14.01 -6.01
CA LEU A 329 4.13 13.06 -7.13
C LEU A 329 5.08 13.42 -8.28
N LYS A 330 5.18 14.70 -8.63
CA LYS A 330 6.13 15.17 -9.66
C LYS A 330 7.59 14.91 -9.25
N ARG A 331 7.91 14.95 -7.95
CA ARG A 331 9.27 14.59 -7.47
C ARG A 331 9.57 13.11 -7.70
N ILE A 332 8.59 12.23 -7.49
CA ILE A 332 8.72 10.80 -7.81
C ILE A 332 8.98 10.63 -9.32
N VAL A 333 8.14 11.23 -10.17
CA VAL A 333 8.29 11.12 -11.64
C VAL A 333 9.68 11.59 -12.10
N ARG A 334 10.21 12.70 -11.54
CA ARG A 334 11.56 13.19 -11.86
C ARG A 334 12.67 12.18 -11.61
N ASN A 335 12.53 11.33 -10.57
CA ASN A 335 13.53 10.30 -10.26
C ASN A 335 13.69 9.25 -11.36
N TYR A 336 12.72 9.18 -12.28
CA TYR A 336 12.73 8.25 -13.41
C TYR A 336 13.34 8.83 -14.69
N ASN A 337 13.67 10.13 -14.73
CA ASN A 337 14.33 10.78 -15.88
C ASN A 337 13.64 10.53 -17.23
N GLY A 338 12.28 10.43 -17.24
CA GLY A 338 11.49 10.19 -18.45
C GLY A 338 11.31 8.71 -18.82
N ASP A 339 11.85 7.78 -18.04
CA ASP A 339 11.65 6.33 -18.22
C ASP A 339 10.24 5.94 -17.76
N MET A 340 9.28 6.08 -18.67
CA MET A 340 7.86 5.77 -18.40
C MET A 340 7.61 4.27 -18.26
N GLU A 341 8.43 3.43 -18.88
CA GLU A 341 8.31 1.97 -18.77
C GLU A 341 8.59 1.52 -17.32
N ARG A 342 9.66 2.02 -16.71
CA ARG A 342 9.94 1.77 -15.28
C ARG A 342 8.94 2.45 -14.36
N LEU A 343 8.47 3.65 -14.69
CA LEU A 343 7.48 4.38 -13.88
C LEU A 343 6.14 3.62 -13.81
N ASN A 344 5.77 2.84 -14.83
CA ASN A 344 4.56 2.02 -14.83
C ASN A 344 4.51 0.99 -13.70
N PHE A 345 5.64 0.64 -13.09
CA PHE A 345 5.69 -0.26 -11.92
C PHE A 345 5.56 0.46 -10.58
N VAL A 346 5.36 1.77 -10.59
CA VAL A 346 5.20 2.60 -9.39
C VAL A 346 3.74 3.00 -9.24
N ASP A 347 3.17 2.75 -8.09
CA ASP A 347 1.87 3.31 -7.70
C ASP A 347 2.03 4.12 -6.42
N MET A 348 1.33 5.25 -6.31
CA MET A 348 1.38 6.13 -5.16
C MET A 348 0.08 6.92 -5.02
N THR A 349 -0.47 6.88 -3.81
CA THR A 349 -1.61 7.70 -3.41
C THR A 349 -1.29 8.45 -2.13
N TYR A 350 -1.57 9.75 -2.09
CA TYR A 350 -1.46 10.58 -0.89
C TYR A 350 -2.83 11.03 -0.39
N TYR A 351 -2.95 11.06 0.94
CA TYR A 351 -4.11 11.49 1.72
C TYR A 351 -3.70 12.72 2.50
N ILE A 352 -4.28 13.88 2.24
CA ILE A 352 -3.80 15.19 2.69
C ILE A 352 -4.91 15.95 3.38
N LEU A 353 -4.67 16.36 4.62
CA LEU A 353 -5.61 17.14 5.43
C LEU A 353 -4.89 18.37 6.01
N ARG A 354 -5.33 19.56 5.65
CA ARG A 354 -4.80 20.80 6.21
C ARG A 354 -5.55 21.20 7.47
N LYS A 355 -4.91 21.98 8.34
CA LYS A 355 -5.45 22.44 9.65
C LYS A 355 -6.78 23.17 9.56
N ASP A 356 -7.10 23.83 8.47
CA ASP A 356 -8.38 24.52 8.24
C ASP A 356 -9.50 23.60 7.75
N GLY A 357 -9.24 22.29 7.62
CA GLY A 357 -10.18 21.30 7.12
C GLY A 357 -10.16 21.14 5.59
N ALA A 358 -9.33 21.89 4.86
CA ALA A 358 -9.11 21.64 3.45
C ALA A 358 -8.35 20.30 3.26
N TYR A 359 -8.72 19.56 2.22
CA TYR A 359 -8.12 18.25 1.96
C TYR A 359 -7.93 17.98 0.48
N ALA A 360 -7.08 17.03 0.16
CA ALA A 360 -6.96 16.43 -1.15
C ALA A 360 -6.59 14.95 -1.07
N GLY A 361 -7.07 14.17 -2.02
CA GLY A 361 -6.55 12.84 -2.37
C GLY A 361 -5.91 12.92 -3.74
N VAL A 362 -4.63 12.58 -3.84
CA VAL A 362 -3.92 12.59 -5.12
C VAL A 362 -3.28 11.24 -5.39
N SER A 363 -3.19 10.85 -6.66
CA SER A 363 -2.57 9.58 -7.06
C SER A 363 -1.63 9.77 -8.26
N LEU A 364 -0.64 8.90 -8.37
CA LEU A 364 0.27 8.92 -9.51
C LEU A 364 -0.48 8.58 -10.81
N TRP A 365 -1.29 7.51 -10.77
CA TRP A 365 -2.11 7.06 -11.89
C TRP A 365 -3.60 7.26 -11.62
N GLU A 366 -4.38 7.36 -12.69
CA GLU A 366 -5.84 7.52 -12.61
C GLU A 366 -6.52 6.27 -12.02
N ASN A 367 -6.03 5.10 -12.40
CA ASN A 367 -6.57 3.83 -11.95
C ASN A 367 -5.46 2.94 -11.37
N SER A 368 -5.84 2.07 -10.45
CA SER A 368 -4.97 1.00 -9.96
C SER A 368 -4.72 -0.07 -11.04
N GLU A 369 -3.84 -1.01 -10.75
CA GLU A 369 -3.51 -2.17 -11.58
C GLU A 369 -4.74 -3.03 -11.96
N VAL A 370 -5.84 -2.92 -11.21
CA VAL A 370 -7.13 -3.59 -11.52
C VAL A 370 -8.08 -2.72 -12.35
N GLY A 371 -7.61 -1.59 -12.89
CA GLY A 371 -8.42 -0.68 -13.68
C GLY A 371 -9.50 0.07 -12.89
N LYS A 372 -9.45 0.04 -11.56
CA LYS A 372 -10.38 0.79 -10.70
C LYS A 372 -9.76 2.14 -10.30
N PRO A 373 -10.54 3.24 -10.31
CA PRO A 373 -10.03 4.54 -9.90
C PRO A 373 -9.60 4.52 -8.43
N HIS A 374 -8.45 5.14 -8.16
CA HIS A 374 -8.02 5.39 -6.78
C HIS A 374 -9.05 6.26 -6.05
N ARG A 375 -9.29 5.95 -4.77
CA ARG A 375 -10.27 6.64 -3.96
C ARG A 375 -9.73 6.90 -2.55
N ILE A 376 -10.21 7.99 -1.97
CA ILE A 376 -10.10 8.25 -0.54
C ILE A 376 -11.48 8.16 0.12
N VAL A 377 -11.48 7.98 1.44
CA VAL A 377 -12.67 8.13 2.28
C VAL A 377 -12.60 9.46 2.98
N VAL A 378 -13.71 10.19 2.98
CA VAL A 378 -13.89 11.45 3.72
C VAL A 378 -15.11 11.33 4.61
N HIS A 379 -14.98 11.81 5.85
CA HIS A 379 -16.09 11.95 6.77
C HIS A 379 -16.04 13.31 7.45
N ASP A 380 -17.01 14.19 7.13
CA ASP A 380 -17.15 15.55 7.67
C ASP A 380 -18.60 15.82 8.12
N GLY A 381 -19.26 14.79 8.65
CA GLY A 381 -20.68 14.71 8.94
C GLY A 381 -21.42 13.73 8.03
N VAL A 382 -20.88 13.47 6.83
CA VAL A 382 -21.38 12.46 5.90
C VAL A 382 -20.21 11.62 5.38
N ARG A 383 -20.27 10.32 5.62
CA ARG A 383 -19.28 9.37 5.10
C ARG A 383 -19.43 9.18 3.59
N ARG A 384 -18.36 9.36 2.85
CA ARG A 384 -18.34 9.20 1.39
C ARG A 384 -16.97 8.77 0.87
N THR A 385 -16.95 8.30 -0.37
CA THR A 385 -15.72 8.04 -1.11
C THR A 385 -15.58 9.02 -2.27
N GLU A 386 -14.39 9.53 -2.48
CA GLU A 386 -14.08 10.45 -3.57
C GLU A 386 -12.93 9.90 -4.41
N LYS A 387 -12.98 10.11 -5.74
CA LYS A 387 -11.86 9.76 -6.62
C LYS A 387 -10.69 10.70 -6.37
N THR A 388 -9.48 10.18 -6.38
CA THR A 388 -8.27 11.01 -6.33
C THR A 388 -8.11 11.85 -7.58
N VAL A 389 -7.39 12.96 -7.46
CA VAL A 389 -6.88 13.70 -8.62
C VAL A 389 -5.56 13.06 -9.03
N SER A 390 -5.48 12.55 -10.25
CA SER A 390 -4.29 11.85 -10.75
C SER A 390 -3.32 12.77 -11.47
N LEU A 391 -2.01 12.50 -11.33
CA LEU A 391 -0.98 13.18 -12.11
C LEU A 391 -0.89 12.63 -13.54
N LEU A 392 -1.02 11.32 -13.69
CA LEU A 392 -0.93 10.61 -14.96
C LEU A 392 -2.24 9.89 -15.28
N LYS A 393 -2.52 9.74 -16.58
CA LYS A 393 -3.67 8.99 -17.09
C LYS A 393 -3.34 7.52 -17.25
N GLY A 394 -4.37 6.66 -17.23
CA GLY A 394 -4.22 5.21 -17.40
C GLY A 394 -4.05 4.46 -16.08
N VAL A 395 -3.30 3.38 -16.13
CA VAL A 395 -3.11 2.45 -15.01
C VAL A 395 -1.62 2.26 -14.72
N SER A 396 -1.27 2.02 -13.45
CA SER A 396 0.01 1.42 -13.09
C SER A 396 -0.05 -0.06 -13.45
N GLN A 397 0.94 -0.61 -14.13
CA GLN A 397 1.03 -2.02 -14.48
C GLN A 397 -0.19 -2.55 -15.26
N GLU A 398 -0.17 -2.49 -16.58
CA GLU A 398 -1.13 -3.23 -17.39
C GLU A 398 -0.95 -4.74 -17.16
N TRP A 399 -2.03 -5.38 -16.68
CA TRP A 399 -2.09 -6.82 -16.54
C TRP A 399 -2.09 -7.48 -17.95
N PRO A 400 -1.05 -8.20 -18.34
CA PRO A 400 -0.94 -8.69 -19.73
C PRO A 400 -1.98 -9.74 -20.10
N ILE A 401 -2.69 -10.31 -19.10
CA ILE A 401 -3.59 -11.45 -19.29
C ILE A 401 -5.00 -11.03 -19.71
N GLU A 402 -5.50 -9.85 -19.29
CA GLU A 402 -6.84 -9.40 -19.68
C GLU A 402 -6.98 -9.17 -21.19
N ARG A 403 -5.87 -8.89 -21.87
CA ARG A 403 -5.85 -8.78 -23.35
C ARG A 403 -5.95 -10.14 -24.06
N THR A 404 -5.63 -11.24 -23.37
CA THR A 404 -5.59 -12.58 -23.97
C THR A 404 -6.90 -13.35 -23.75
N ILE A 405 -7.69 -12.99 -22.73
CA ILE A 405 -8.96 -13.66 -22.39
C ILE A 405 -10.13 -13.04 -23.14
N THR A 406 -10.01 -11.81 -23.65
CA THR A 406 -11.07 -11.11 -24.39
C THR A 406 -10.96 -11.28 -25.92
N LYS A 407 -10.09 -12.13 -26.41
CA LYS A 407 -10.01 -12.59 -27.80
C LYS A 407 -10.25 -14.10 -27.83
#